data_6e5dc3f21fffcf3bda9f273995a226bd
#
_entry.id   6e5dc3f21fffcf3bda9f273995a226bd
#
_cell.length_a   1.000
_cell.length_b   1.000
_cell.length_c   1.000
_cell.angle_alpha   90.00
_cell.angle_beta   90.00
_cell.angle_gamma   90.00
#
_symmetry.space_group_name_H-M   'P 1'
#
loop_
_entity.id
_entity.type
_entity.pdbx_description
1 polymer ?
#
loop_
_entity_poly.entity_id
_entity_poly.type
_entity_poly.pdbx_seq_one_letter_code
_entity_poly.pdbx_strand_id
1 'polypeptide(L)'
;MAVATSAVVNGGYLIKPSLTKLGDDKRYENQIFSEETSEIMRYLLSQVVAKGTAKEAFNKDADKAYTEDGKFKYLVGGKTGTSHKIDKKSYTREKLTTFISVLPIHKPKYVVLISLDDPKGINREYGEPYNTWNWSDAGWNAARVSRQIIDRVSPILDIKARYIPNENMLINTSL
;
A
#
# COMPACT_ATOMS: atom_id res chain seq x y z
N MET A 1 0.78 7.23 -12.72
CA MET A 1 1.03 7.02 -11.27
C MET A 1 1.82 5.74 -11.00
N ALA A 2 1.38 4.55 -11.39
CA ALA A 2 2.10 3.30 -11.07
C ALA A 2 3.56 3.31 -11.55
N VAL A 3 3.83 3.69 -12.80
CA VAL A 3 5.19 3.81 -13.37
C VAL A 3 6.04 4.81 -12.58
N ALA A 4 5.49 5.99 -12.26
CA ALA A 4 6.22 6.98 -11.47
C ALA A 4 6.55 6.48 -10.06
N THR A 5 5.61 5.82 -9.41
CA THR A 5 5.88 5.21 -8.09
C THR A 5 6.91 4.09 -8.19
N SER A 6 6.88 3.28 -9.26
CA SER A 6 7.91 2.26 -9.48
C SER A 6 9.31 2.87 -9.55
N ALA A 7 9.48 3.99 -10.28
CA ALA A 7 10.76 4.68 -10.36
C ALA A 7 11.23 5.24 -9.00
N VAL A 8 10.29 5.75 -8.20
CA VAL A 8 10.61 6.27 -6.85
C VAL A 8 11.16 5.20 -5.91
N VAL A 9 10.72 3.93 -6.05
CA VAL A 9 11.03 2.88 -5.06
C VAL A 9 12.03 1.83 -5.52
N ASN A 10 12.42 1.82 -6.81
CA ASN A 10 13.27 0.78 -7.42
C ASN A 10 14.73 1.17 -7.59
N GLY A 11 15.21 2.19 -6.89
CA GLY A 11 16.55 2.75 -7.07
C GLY A 11 16.57 3.93 -8.04
N GLY A 12 15.42 4.46 -8.41
CA GLY A 12 15.30 5.66 -9.24
C GLY A 12 15.24 5.39 -10.75
N TYR A 13 15.12 4.13 -11.16
CA TYR A 13 15.08 3.78 -12.58
C TYR A 13 13.68 3.91 -13.17
N LEU A 14 13.56 4.64 -14.26
CA LEU A 14 12.33 4.70 -15.02
C LEU A 14 12.07 3.34 -15.69
N ILE A 15 10.85 2.83 -15.56
CA ILE A 15 10.44 1.55 -16.14
C ILE A 15 9.56 1.83 -17.36
N LYS A 16 9.89 1.23 -18.50
CA LYS A 16 9.04 1.25 -19.68
C LYS A 16 7.81 0.37 -19.45
N PRO A 17 6.59 0.93 -19.43
CA PRO A 17 5.39 0.12 -19.29
C PRO A 17 5.16 -0.74 -20.54
N SER A 18 4.79 -2.00 -20.34
CA SER A 18 4.48 -2.93 -21.42
C SER A 18 3.42 -3.93 -20.96
N LEU A 19 2.52 -4.31 -21.86
CA LEU A 19 1.58 -5.41 -21.67
C LEU A 19 2.18 -6.76 -22.06
N THR A 20 3.31 -6.75 -22.74
CA THR A 20 4.04 -7.95 -23.12
C THR A 20 5.32 -8.07 -22.30
N LYS A 21 5.82 -9.30 -22.13
CA LYS A 21 7.08 -9.55 -21.43
C LYS A 21 8.23 -8.94 -22.25
N LEU A 22 8.93 -7.99 -21.66
CA LEU A 22 10.16 -7.42 -22.22
C LEU A 22 11.39 -8.18 -21.68
N GLY A 23 12.48 -8.23 -22.45
CA GLY A 23 13.78 -8.62 -21.95
C GLY A 23 14.27 -7.64 -20.87
N ASP A 24 15.13 -8.11 -19.96
CA ASP A 24 15.57 -7.29 -18.82
C ASP A 24 16.37 -6.05 -19.27
N ASP A 25 17.11 -6.14 -20.36
CA ASP A 25 17.87 -5.05 -20.99
C ASP A 25 16.98 -3.92 -21.55
N LYS A 26 15.71 -4.20 -21.85
CA LYS A 26 14.76 -3.25 -22.42
C LYS A 26 13.75 -2.69 -21.41
N ARG A 27 13.83 -3.12 -20.19
CA ARG A 27 12.84 -2.78 -19.15
C ARG A 27 13.15 -1.47 -18.46
N TYR A 28 14.43 -1.19 -18.23
CA TYR A 28 14.89 -0.02 -17.49
C TYR A 28 15.40 1.05 -18.44
N GLU A 29 15.01 2.28 -18.16
CA GLU A 29 15.50 3.48 -18.80
C GLU A 29 16.48 4.21 -17.85
N ASN A 30 16.63 5.52 -18.03
CA ASN A 30 17.57 6.31 -17.24
C ASN A 30 17.22 6.30 -15.74
N GLN A 31 18.25 6.31 -14.92
CA GLN A 31 18.11 6.58 -13.50
C GLN A 31 17.82 8.09 -13.29
N ILE A 32 16.67 8.40 -12.68
CA ILE A 32 16.18 9.77 -12.42
C ILE A 32 16.26 10.16 -10.94
N PHE A 33 16.45 9.19 -10.04
CA PHE A 33 16.69 9.39 -8.61
C PHE A 33 17.86 8.54 -8.15
N SER A 34 18.52 8.94 -7.08
CA SER A 34 19.54 8.10 -6.44
C SER A 34 18.90 6.92 -5.69
N GLU A 35 19.69 5.86 -5.49
CA GLU A 35 19.27 4.74 -4.64
C GLU A 35 18.93 5.22 -3.21
N GLU A 36 19.74 6.13 -2.65
CA GLU A 36 19.51 6.72 -1.34
C GLU A 36 18.14 7.41 -1.26
N THR A 37 17.77 8.18 -2.29
CA THR A 37 16.42 8.80 -2.37
C THR A 37 15.33 7.73 -2.38
N SER A 38 15.52 6.65 -3.12
CA SER A 38 14.57 5.53 -3.14
C SER A 38 14.44 4.86 -1.77
N GLU A 39 15.53 4.68 -1.04
CA GLU A 39 15.51 4.11 0.31
C GLU A 39 14.74 4.98 1.28
N ILE A 40 15.01 6.29 1.29
CA ILE A 40 14.27 7.26 2.10
C ILE A 40 12.78 7.22 1.75
N MET A 41 12.43 7.18 0.47
CA MET A 41 11.04 7.12 0.03
C MET A 41 10.35 5.82 0.44
N ARG A 42 11.03 4.67 0.35
CA ARG A 42 10.51 3.38 0.86
C ARG A 42 10.22 3.47 2.37
N TYR A 43 11.14 4.07 3.13
CA TYR A 43 10.92 4.30 4.55
C TYR A 43 9.70 5.19 4.80
N LEU A 44 9.60 6.35 4.14
CA LEU A 44 8.46 7.27 4.31
C LEU A 44 7.13 6.61 3.93
N LEU A 45 7.08 5.85 2.82
CA LEU A 45 5.88 5.12 2.40
C LEU A 45 5.48 4.05 3.43
N SER A 46 6.44 3.41 4.08
CA SER A 46 6.16 2.46 5.17
C SER A 46 5.51 3.14 6.38
N GLN A 47 5.92 4.38 6.70
CA GLN A 47 5.34 5.15 7.82
C GLN A 47 3.88 5.55 7.56
N VAL A 48 3.48 5.76 6.31
CA VAL A 48 2.06 6.03 5.96
C VAL A 48 1.16 4.86 6.37
N VAL A 49 1.63 3.64 6.19
CA VAL A 49 0.92 2.40 6.56
C VAL A 49 1.02 2.14 8.07
N ALA A 50 2.19 2.36 8.66
CA ALA A 50 2.41 2.05 10.07
C ALA A 50 1.78 3.07 11.02
N LYS A 51 1.84 4.36 10.71
CA LYS A 51 1.48 5.46 11.61
C LYS A 51 0.64 6.57 10.95
N GLY A 52 0.58 6.58 9.61
CA GLY A 52 -0.03 7.65 8.82
C GLY A 52 -1.48 7.39 8.44
N THR A 53 -1.88 7.99 7.31
CA THR A 53 -3.27 8.03 6.83
C THR A 53 -3.85 6.67 6.42
N ALA A 54 -3.01 5.65 6.22
CA ALA A 54 -3.46 4.29 5.93
C ALA A 54 -3.40 3.35 7.15
N LYS A 55 -3.00 3.85 8.32
CA LYS A 55 -2.83 3.06 9.54
C LYS A 55 -4.07 2.21 9.86
N GLU A 56 -5.25 2.81 9.84
CA GLU A 56 -6.50 2.12 10.19
C GLU A 56 -6.87 1.01 9.21
N ALA A 57 -6.42 1.11 7.95
CA ALA A 57 -6.64 0.05 6.97
C ALA A 57 -5.72 -1.17 7.18
N PHE A 58 -4.52 -0.98 7.77
CA PHE A 58 -3.49 -2.01 7.86
C PHE A 58 -3.15 -2.48 9.27
N ASN A 59 -3.57 -1.75 10.31
CA ASN A 59 -3.21 -2.06 11.70
C ASN A 59 -4.42 -2.45 12.57
N LYS A 60 -5.62 -2.61 12.02
CA LYS A 60 -6.81 -3.02 12.79
C LYS A 60 -7.45 -4.27 12.25
N ASP A 61 -7.66 -5.13 13.18
CA ASP A 61 -8.71 -6.12 13.41
C ASP A 61 -8.65 -7.50 12.76
N ALA A 62 -8.84 -8.45 13.64
CA ALA A 62 -9.64 -9.70 13.64
C ALA A 62 -9.58 -10.62 12.41
N ASP A 63 -9.06 -10.19 11.29
CA ASP A 63 -8.86 -11.05 10.13
C ASP A 63 -7.55 -11.82 10.26
N LYS A 64 -7.55 -13.10 9.86
CA LYS A 64 -6.38 -13.98 9.72
C LYS A 64 -5.19 -13.39 8.91
N ALA A 65 -5.33 -12.15 8.43
CA ALA A 65 -4.34 -11.39 7.70
C ALA A 65 -3.30 -10.70 8.58
N TYR A 66 -3.44 -10.79 9.92
CA TYR A 66 -2.57 -10.14 10.87
C TYR A 66 -1.69 -11.17 11.60
N THR A 67 -0.55 -10.71 12.06
CA THR A 67 0.32 -11.45 12.95
C THR A 67 -0.22 -11.38 14.39
N GLU A 68 0.28 -12.22 15.30
CA GLU A 68 -0.15 -12.25 16.69
C GLU A 68 0.00 -10.89 17.41
N ASP A 69 0.94 -10.05 16.98
CA ASP A 69 1.14 -8.69 17.45
C ASP A 69 0.20 -7.64 16.81
N GLY A 70 -0.81 -8.08 16.07
CA GLY A 70 -1.82 -7.20 15.44
C GLY A 70 -1.32 -6.41 14.24
N LYS A 71 -0.15 -6.75 13.67
CA LYS A 71 0.38 -6.10 12.46
C LYS A 71 0.01 -6.88 11.21
N PHE A 72 -0.24 -6.16 10.13
CA PHE A 72 -0.50 -6.79 8.84
C PHE A 72 0.69 -7.67 8.43
N LYS A 73 0.40 -8.91 8.03
CA LYS A 73 1.42 -9.95 7.80
C LYS A 73 2.40 -9.66 6.66
N TYR A 74 2.11 -8.71 5.79
CA TYR A 74 3.01 -8.33 4.70
C TYR A 74 3.64 -6.95 4.94
N LEU A 75 4.88 -6.78 4.47
CA LEU A 75 5.60 -5.51 4.53
C LEU A 75 5.15 -4.60 3.38
N VAL A 76 4.25 -3.69 3.66
CA VAL A 76 3.65 -2.77 2.69
C VAL A 76 4.04 -1.34 3.01
N GLY A 77 4.32 -0.56 1.98
CA GLY A 77 4.33 0.90 2.03
C GLY A 77 3.28 1.46 1.08
N GLY A 78 2.89 2.71 1.22
CA GLY A 78 1.91 3.29 0.31
C GLY A 78 1.63 4.76 0.55
N LYS A 79 0.74 5.32 -0.28
CA LYS A 79 0.28 6.71 -0.18
C LYS A 79 -1.20 6.80 -0.52
N THR A 80 -1.94 7.51 0.31
CA THR A 80 -3.34 7.88 0.09
C THR A 80 -3.44 9.13 -0.76
N GLY A 81 -4.44 9.19 -1.61
CA GLY A 81 -4.83 10.40 -2.34
C GLY A 81 -6.35 10.57 -2.26
N THR A 82 -6.81 11.76 -1.92
CA THR A 82 -8.22 12.13 -1.92
C THR A 82 -8.36 13.47 -2.61
N SER A 83 -9.18 13.52 -3.64
CA SER A 83 -9.51 14.76 -4.35
C SER A 83 -11.00 14.91 -4.50
N HIS A 84 -11.50 16.14 -4.40
CA HIS A 84 -12.88 16.46 -4.76
C HIS A 84 -13.02 16.56 -6.27
N LYS A 85 -14.13 16.10 -6.80
CA LYS A 85 -14.48 16.32 -8.20
C LYS A 85 -14.91 17.77 -8.43
N ILE A 86 -14.78 18.20 -9.66
CA ILE A 86 -15.18 19.55 -10.11
C ILE A 86 -16.36 19.42 -11.07
N ASP A 87 -17.44 20.14 -10.78
CA ASP A 87 -18.52 20.35 -11.71
C ASP A 87 -18.73 21.85 -11.93
N LYS A 88 -18.86 22.28 -13.19
CA LYS A 88 -19.13 23.69 -13.58
C LYS A 88 -18.31 24.73 -12.81
N LYS A 89 -16.99 24.49 -12.63
CA LYS A 89 -16.02 25.35 -11.92
C LYS A 89 -16.15 25.37 -10.39
N SER A 90 -16.92 24.48 -9.77
CA SER A 90 -17.02 24.33 -8.33
C SER A 90 -16.66 22.93 -7.87
N TYR A 91 -16.06 22.83 -6.68
CA TYR A 91 -15.81 21.53 -6.05
C TYR A 91 -17.13 20.91 -5.61
N THR A 92 -17.33 19.65 -5.95
CA THR A 92 -18.46 18.86 -5.49
C THR A 92 -18.14 18.14 -4.17
N ARG A 93 -19.14 17.51 -3.57
CA ARG A 93 -18.93 16.59 -2.43
C ARG A 93 -18.41 15.22 -2.87
N GLU A 94 -18.51 14.92 -4.16
CA GLU A 94 -17.99 13.67 -4.72
C GLU A 94 -16.48 13.65 -4.69
N LYS A 95 -15.91 12.50 -4.35
CA LYS A 95 -14.47 12.33 -4.22
C LYS A 95 -13.94 11.27 -5.18
N LEU A 96 -12.74 11.46 -5.63
CA LEU A 96 -11.90 10.42 -6.19
C LEU A 96 -10.87 10.03 -5.14
N THR A 97 -10.91 8.79 -4.69
CA THR A 97 -9.96 8.30 -3.70
C THR A 97 -9.01 7.29 -4.32
N THR A 98 -7.75 7.41 -3.99
CA THR A 98 -6.70 6.53 -4.49
C THR A 98 -5.84 6.03 -3.34
N PHE A 99 -5.37 4.80 -3.47
CA PHE A 99 -4.28 4.29 -2.66
C PHE A 99 -3.30 3.57 -3.55
N ILE A 100 -2.05 3.99 -3.51
CA ILE A 100 -0.97 3.29 -4.17
C ILE A 100 -0.13 2.58 -3.12
N SER A 101 0.05 1.28 -3.30
CA SER A 101 0.83 0.44 -2.41
C SER A 101 2.00 -0.20 -3.12
N VAL A 102 3.06 -0.44 -2.37
CA VAL A 102 4.32 -1.06 -2.81
C VAL A 102 4.60 -2.25 -1.91
N LEU A 103 4.87 -3.39 -2.50
CA LEU A 103 5.13 -4.62 -1.74
C LEU A 103 6.12 -5.56 -2.43
N PRO A 104 6.99 -6.24 -1.65
CA PRO A 104 7.37 -5.91 -0.28
C PRO A 104 8.11 -4.56 -0.24
N ILE A 105 7.87 -3.71 0.76
CA ILE A 105 8.43 -2.35 0.75
C ILE A 105 9.95 -2.30 0.88
N HIS A 106 10.57 -3.27 1.54
CA HIS A 106 12.02 -3.35 1.71
C HIS A 106 12.76 -3.81 0.43
N LYS A 107 12.09 -4.57 -0.44
CA LYS A 107 12.59 -5.03 -1.74
C LYS A 107 11.43 -5.01 -2.74
N PRO A 108 11.08 -3.85 -3.28
CA PRO A 108 9.89 -3.66 -4.11
C PRO A 108 9.85 -4.58 -5.32
N LYS A 109 8.75 -5.31 -5.47
CA LYS A 109 8.46 -6.16 -6.62
C LYS A 109 7.20 -5.73 -7.35
N TYR A 110 6.21 -5.23 -6.59
CA TYR A 110 4.89 -4.91 -7.11
C TYR A 110 4.42 -3.55 -6.63
N VAL A 111 3.73 -2.86 -7.49
CA VAL A 111 2.96 -1.65 -7.20
C VAL A 111 1.50 -1.96 -7.50
N VAL A 112 0.63 -1.69 -6.52
CA VAL A 112 -0.82 -1.85 -6.67
C VAL A 112 -1.48 -0.49 -6.50
N LEU A 113 -2.18 -0.03 -7.52
CA LEU A 113 -2.95 1.21 -7.51
C LEU A 113 -4.43 0.89 -7.47
N ILE A 114 -5.11 1.36 -6.45
CA ILE A 114 -6.56 1.32 -6.32
C ILE A 114 -7.09 2.74 -6.48
N SER A 115 -8.10 2.88 -7.33
CA SER A 115 -8.81 4.14 -7.52
C SER A 115 -10.30 3.86 -7.42
N LEU A 116 -11.00 4.60 -6.56
CA LEU A 116 -12.43 4.49 -6.35
C LEU A 116 -13.08 5.84 -6.66
N ASP A 117 -14.05 5.79 -7.53
CA ASP A 117 -14.82 6.95 -7.95
C ASP A 117 -16.05 7.10 -7.06
N ASP A 118 -16.13 8.21 -6.39
CA ASP A 118 -17.21 8.61 -5.48
C ASP A 118 -17.60 7.52 -4.46
N PRO A 119 -16.63 6.96 -3.71
CA PRO A 119 -16.94 5.94 -2.73
C PRO A 119 -17.82 6.52 -1.63
N LYS A 120 -18.85 5.78 -1.28
CA LYS A 120 -19.74 6.14 -0.16
C LYS A 120 -19.29 5.44 1.11
N GLY A 121 -19.44 6.09 2.23
CA GLY A 121 -19.26 5.45 3.53
C GLY A 121 -20.31 4.36 3.76
N ILE A 122 -19.90 3.30 4.44
CA ILE A 122 -20.82 2.21 4.82
C ILE A 122 -21.72 2.70 5.96
N ASN A 123 -23.01 2.38 5.88
CA ASN A 123 -24.01 2.79 6.87
C ASN A 123 -23.72 2.17 8.26
N ARG A 124 -24.13 2.86 9.32
CA ARG A 124 -23.98 2.44 10.72
C ARG A 124 -24.59 1.08 11.03
N GLU A 125 -25.56 0.63 10.23
CA GLU A 125 -26.22 -0.67 10.39
C GLU A 125 -25.29 -1.87 10.31
N TYR A 126 -24.11 -1.72 9.69
CA TYR A 126 -23.14 -2.81 9.51
C TYR A 126 -22.17 -2.99 10.68
N GLY A 127 -22.25 -2.15 11.73
CA GLY A 127 -21.40 -2.24 12.91
C GLY A 127 -19.92 -1.99 12.66
N GLU A 128 -19.14 -1.95 13.73
CA GLU A 128 -17.68 -1.91 13.66
C GLU A 128 -17.14 -3.31 13.28
N PRO A 129 -16.04 -3.41 12.51
CA PRO A 129 -15.15 -2.33 12.04
C PRO A 129 -15.57 -1.70 10.70
N TYR A 130 -16.74 -1.98 10.19
CA TYR A 130 -17.18 -1.61 8.84
C TYR A 130 -17.85 -0.25 8.77
N ASN A 131 -18.16 0.36 9.91
CA ASN A 131 -18.82 1.66 9.97
C ASN A 131 -17.88 2.78 9.50
N THR A 132 -18.02 3.16 8.24
CA THR A 132 -17.30 4.29 7.62
C THR A 132 -18.25 5.43 7.28
N TRP A 133 -19.37 5.54 7.99
CA TRP A 133 -20.35 6.60 7.79
C TRP A 133 -19.71 7.99 7.83
N ASN A 134 -19.94 8.79 6.79
CA ASN A 134 -19.31 10.08 6.55
C ASN A 134 -17.78 10.05 6.25
N TRP A 135 -17.13 8.90 6.26
CA TRP A 135 -15.71 8.77 6.02
C TRP A 135 -15.43 8.25 4.60
N SER A 136 -15.31 9.19 3.68
CA SER A 136 -15.07 8.87 2.26
C SER A 136 -13.61 9.09 1.83
N ASP A 137 -12.68 9.23 2.78
CA ASP A 137 -11.27 9.43 2.48
C ASP A 137 -10.55 8.11 2.15
N ALA A 138 -9.49 8.21 1.36
CA ALA A 138 -8.79 7.06 0.81
C ALA A 138 -8.27 6.06 1.86
N GLY A 139 -7.93 6.51 3.06
CA GLY A 139 -7.52 5.65 4.18
C GLY A 139 -8.61 4.69 4.65
N TRP A 140 -9.88 5.07 4.48
CA TRP A 140 -11.04 4.30 4.93
C TRP A 140 -11.65 3.41 3.86
N ASN A 141 -11.34 3.63 2.60
CA ASN A 141 -11.89 2.88 1.47
C ASN A 141 -10.79 2.30 0.56
N ALA A 142 -10.13 3.10 -0.28
CA ALA A 142 -9.13 2.60 -1.24
C ALA A 142 -7.98 1.84 -0.57
N ALA A 143 -7.51 2.27 0.61
CA ALA A 143 -6.47 1.56 1.36
C ALA A 143 -6.95 0.21 1.90
N ARG A 144 -8.21 0.11 2.37
CA ARG A 144 -8.81 -1.16 2.83
C ARG A 144 -8.98 -2.15 1.68
N VAL A 145 -9.46 -1.68 0.52
CA VAL A 145 -9.56 -2.52 -0.70
C VAL A 145 -8.18 -3.00 -1.12
N SER A 146 -7.17 -2.12 -1.11
CA SER A 146 -5.78 -2.50 -1.41
C SER A 146 -5.28 -3.58 -0.45
N ARG A 147 -5.50 -3.42 0.85
CA ARG A 147 -5.14 -4.44 1.85
C ARG A 147 -5.76 -5.80 1.56
N GLN A 148 -7.06 -5.83 1.26
CA GLN A 148 -7.77 -7.09 0.96
C GLN A 148 -7.22 -7.76 -0.32
N ILE A 149 -6.90 -6.97 -1.34
CA ILE A 149 -6.29 -7.48 -2.56
C ILE A 149 -4.89 -8.04 -2.24
N ILE A 150 -4.06 -7.29 -1.53
CA ILE A 150 -2.71 -7.72 -1.15
C ILE A 150 -2.76 -9.03 -0.37
N ASP A 151 -3.68 -9.17 0.57
CA ASP A 151 -3.83 -10.40 1.35
C ASP A 151 -4.11 -11.62 0.47
N ARG A 152 -4.96 -11.46 -0.53
CA ARG A 152 -5.36 -12.54 -1.44
C ARG A 152 -4.30 -12.86 -2.50
N VAL A 153 -3.61 -11.84 -3.04
CA VAL A 153 -2.66 -12.05 -4.14
C VAL A 153 -1.26 -12.38 -3.68
N SER A 154 -0.87 -12.00 -2.46
CA SER A 154 0.50 -12.20 -1.96
C SER A 154 0.94 -13.67 -1.98
N PRO A 155 0.12 -14.66 -1.58
CA PRO A 155 0.50 -16.07 -1.70
C PRO A 155 0.69 -16.50 -3.16
N ILE A 156 -0.11 -15.98 -4.09
CA ILE A 156 -0.03 -16.29 -5.52
C ILE A 156 1.25 -15.72 -6.13
N LEU A 157 1.68 -14.55 -5.64
CA LEU A 157 2.87 -13.84 -6.09
C LEU A 157 4.15 -14.25 -5.35
N ASP A 158 4.08 -15.29 -4.53
CA ASP A 158 5.19 -15.78 -3.68
C ASP A 158 5.81 -14.65 -2.82
N ILE A 159 4.96 -13.78 -2.28
CA ILE A 159 5.36 -12.76 -1.33
C ILE A 159 5.29 -13.36 0.07
N LYS A 160 6.46 -13.48 0.70
CA LYS A 160 6.55 -14.08 2.03
C LYS A 160 5.92 -13.17 3.09
N ALA A 161 5.16 -13.78 3.98
CA ALA A 161 4.68 -13.12 5.18
C ALA A 161 5.87 -12.67 6.05
N ARG A 162 5.65 -11.67 6.86
CA ARG A 162 6.59 -11.19 7.85
C ARG A 162 6.85 -12.32 8.85
N TYR A 163 8.10 -12.76 8.96
CA TYR A 163 8.52 -13.60 10.08
C TYR A 163 8.88 -12.67 11.25
N ILE A 164 8.16 -12.77 12.34
CA ILE A 164 8.56 -12.17 13.62
C ILE A 164 9.18 -13.32 14.42
N PRO A 165 10.51 -13.32 14.63
CA PRO A 165 11.11 -14.28 15.56
C PRO A 165 10.42 -14.09 16.92
N ASN A 166 9.93 -15.15 17.52
CA ASN A 166 9.55 -15.12 18.92
C ASN A 166 10.76 -14.61 19.70
N GLU A 167 10.59 -13.56 20.49
CA GLU A 167 11.65 -12.99 21.34
C GLU A 167 12.26 -14.06 22.26
N ASN A 168 11.54 -15.15 22.53
CA ASN A 168 12.01 -16.30 23.28
C ASN A 168 13.06 -17.18 22.55
N MET A 169 13.29 -16.98 21.25
CA MET A 169 14.36 -17.70 20.53
C MET A 169 15.73 -17.00 20.61
N LEU A 170 15.78 -15.74 21.03
CA LEU A 170 17.03 -14.99 21.15
C LEU A 170 17.76 -15.25 22.47
N ILE A 171 17.16 -15.97 23.43
CA ILE A 171 17.75 -16.26 24.73
C ILE A 171 18.62 -17.55 24.71
N ASN A 172 18.54 -18.37 23.66
CA ASN A 172 19.24 -19.67 23.61
C ASN A 172 20.51 -19.71 22.75
N THR A 173 21.06 -18.58 22.33
CA THR A 173 22.34 -18.54 21.58
C THR A 173 23.49 -17.88 22.33
N SER A 174 23.38 -17.76 23.66
CA SER A 174 24.50 -17.37 24.53
C SER A 174 24.77 -18.50 25.53
N LEU A 175 25.44 -19.57 25.06
CA LEU A 175 26.24 -20.50 25.83
C LEU A 175 27.43 -20.92 25.00
#